data_c0af14817a239a861f015cd7a181f614
#
_entry.id   c0af14817a239a861f015cd7a181f614
#
_cell.length_a   1.000
_cell.length_b   1.000
_cell.length_c   1.000
_cell.angle_alpha   90.00
_cell.angle_beta   90.00
_cell.angle_gamma   90.00
#
_symmetry.space_group_name_H-M   'P 1'
#
loop_
_entity.id
_entity.type
_entity.pdbx_description
1 polymer ?
#
loop_
_entity_poly.entity_id
_entity_poly.type
_entity_poly.pdbx_seq_one_letter_code
_entity_poly.pdbx_strand_id
1 'polypeptide(L)'
;MLRANLAFLHFVHIGKGKKKALMVDEFAFDNTEERRKNRLNGTGWIEVIVGSMFSGKSEELIRRLNRARIARQKVQVFKPIIDARYSVQEIASHSGQKHDSKPVATAAEIMSEIAAATQVVGIDEGQFFDSEVVAVANELANRGMRVIIAGLDQDYTGTPFGPMPHLLSIAEFITKIHAICVKCGQTANYTQRTVESDALVEVGASDKYEARCRKCFVPHADSPTLHP
;
A
#
# COMPACT_ATOMS: atom_id res chain seq x y z
N MET A 1 41.50 -4.48 -15.43
CA MET A 1 40.96 -3.12 -15.29
C MET A 1 39.75 -3.20 -14.34
N LEU A 2 39.97 -3.02 -13.04
CA LEU A 2 38.91 -2.96 -12.03
C LEU A 2 38.35 -1.55 -12.00
N ARG A 3 37.02 -1.39 -12.21
CA ARG A 3 36.31 -0.14 -11.91
C ARG A 3 35.87 -0.18 -10.44
N ALA A 4 36.43 0.73 -9.66
CA ALA A 4 36.03 0.96 -8.28
C ALA A 4 34.68 1.68 -8.24
N ASN A 5 33.69 1.09 -7.54
CA ASN A 5 32.44 1.76 -7.15
C ASN A 5 32.77 2.73 -6.01
N LEU A 6 32.53 4.01 -6.25
CA LEU A 6 32.61 5.06 -5.23
C LEU A 6 31.35 4.98 -4.35
N ALA A 7 31.52 4.47 -3.13
CA ALA A 7 30.52 4.60 -2.07
C ALA A 7 30.63 6.00 -1.45
N PHE A 8 29.54 6.77 -1.49
CA PHE A 8 29.44 8.07 -0.79
C PHE A 8 29.33 7.83 0.72
N LEU A 9 30.38 8.16 1.47
CA LEU A 9 30.36 8.19 2.94
C LEU A 9 29.81 9.54 3.42
N HIS A 10 28.65 9.56 4.02
CA HIS A 10 28.18 10.70 4.81
C HIS A 10 28.68 10.58 6.25
N PHE A 11 29.52 11.54 6.69
CA PHE A 11 29.97 11.62 8.07
C PHE A 11 29.08 12.57 8.87
N VAL A 12 28.39 12.04 9.88
CA VAL A 12 27.73 12.86 10.89
C VAL A 12 28.64 12.99 12.10
N HIS A 13 28.95 14.22 12.49
CA HIS A 13 29.83 14.52 13.63
C HIS A 13 28.99 14.52 14.91
N ILE A 14 29.13 13.47 15.73
CA ILE A 14 28.59 13.42 17.09
C ILE A 14 29.76 13.49 18.05
N GLY A 15 29.75 14.48 18.94
CA GLY A 15 30.86 14.89 19.82
C GLY A 15 31.59 13.77 20.56
N LYS A 16 32.90 13.98 20.64
CA LYS A 16 33.92 13.26 21.41
C LYS A 16 33.88 11.71 21.39
N GLY A 17 34.56 11.15 20.43
CA GLY A 17 35.40 10.01 20.70
C GLY A 17 35.04 8.64 20.14
N LYS A 18 34.14 8.45 19.16
CA LYS A 18 34.11 7.19 18.36
C LYS A 18 33.44 7.43 16.98
N LYS A 19 34.23 7.26 15.93
CA LYS A 19 33.70 7.21 14.56
C LYS A 19 33.10 5.83 14.30
N LYS A 20 31.80 5.74 14.14
CA LYS A 20 31.11 4.52 13.67
C LYS A 20 30.69 4.76 12.24
N ALA A 21 31.26 4.02 11.30
CA ALA A 21 30.81 4.03 9.92
C ALA A 21 29.45 3.33 9.85
N LEU A 22 28.40 4.05 9.45
CA LEU A 22 27.15 3.43 9.04
C LEU A 22 27.28 3.08 7.54
N MET A 23 27.44 1.81 7.25
CA MET A 23 27.14 1.30 5.91
C MET A 23 25.62 1.27 5.77
N VAL A 24 25.10 2.09 4.87
CA VAL A 24 23.70 1.98 4.44
C VAL A 24 23.70 0.94 3.32
N ASP A 25 23.32 -0.28 3.64
CA ASP A 25 23.02 -1.30 2.64
C ASP A 25 21.71 -0.91 1.93
N GLU A 26 21.81 -0.60 0.66
CA GLU A 26 20.76 -0.05 -0.19
C GLU A 26 19.71 -1.10 -0.64
N PHE A 27 19.86 -2.35 -0.22
CA PHE A 27 18.96 -3.44 -0.60
C PHE A 27 18.62 -4.37 0.57
N ALA A 28 17.34 -4.48 0.84
CA ALA A 28 16.69 -5.38 1.80
C ALA A 28 16.67 -4.88 3.26
N PHE A 29 15.87 -3.86 3.54
CA PHE A 29 15.29 -3.74 4.87
C PHE A 29 14.31 -4.90 5.10
N ASP A 30 14.86 -6.06 5.49
CA ASP A 30 14.06 -7.05 6.18
C ASP A 30 13.84 -6.56 7.62
N ASN A 31 12.79 -5.73 7.79
CA ASN A 31 12.40 -5.11 9.05
C ASN A 31 11.84 -6.11 10.09
N THR A 32 12.15 -7.40 9.98
CA THR A 32 11.64 -8.43 10.90
C THR A 32 12.10 -8.22 12.34
N GLU A 33 13.32 -7.74 12.57
CA GLU A 33 13.81 -7.46 13.94
C GLU A 33 13.19 -6.20 14.55
N GLU A 34 13.01 -5.15 13.76
CA GLU A 34 12.38 -3.91 14.22
C GLU A 34 10.88 -4.11 14.48
N ARG A 35 10.18 -4.84 13.60
CA ARG A 35 8.81 -5.30 13.82
C ARG A 35 8.68 -6.17 15.07
N ARG A 36 9.69 -6.97 15.39
CA ARG A 36 9.71 -7.79 16.60
C ARG A 36 9.95 -6.95 17.86
N LYS A 37 10.82 -5.93 17.82
CA LYS A 37 11.05 -4.98 18.90
C LYS A 37 9.82 -4.14 19.21
N ASN A 38 9.13 -3.62 18.17
CA ASN A 38 7.90 -2.84 18.33
C ASN A 38 6.80 -3.68 19.00
N ARG A 39 6.65 -4.94 18.63
CA ARG A 39 5.72 -5.87 19.29
C ARG A 39 6.06 -6.09 20.79
N LEU A 40 7.33 -6.13 21.14
CA LEU A 40 7.76 -6.30 22.53
C LEU A 40 7.51 -5.03 23.37
N ASN A 41 7.45 -3.86 22.74
CA ASN A 41 7.19 -2.58 23.40
C ASN A 41 5.67 -2.22 23.48
N GLY A 42 4.79 -3.11 23.02
CA GLY A 42 3.32 -2.88 23.10
C GLY A 42 2.78 -1.87 22.08
N THR A 43 3.62 -1.34 21.17
CA THR A 43 3.21 -0.46 20.06
C THR A 43 2.98 -1.25 18.79
N GLY A 44 1.96 -0.84 18.01
CA GLY A 44 1.73 -1.33 16.67
C GLY A 44 2.51 -0.51 15.63
N TRP A 45 2.17 -0.71 14.36
CA TRP A 45 2.74 0.05 13.24
C TRP A 45 1.83 -0.04 12.01
N ILE A 46 2.06 0.86 11.05
CA ILE A 46 1.32 0.95 9.81
C ILE A 46 2.22 0.52 8.64
N GLU A 47 1.72 -0.40 7.82
CA GLU A 47 2.33 -0.83 6.56
C GLU A 47 1.42 -0.41 5.41
N VAL A 48 1.95 0.28 4.40
CA VAL A 48 1.20 0.69 3.23
C VAL A 48 1.78 0.03 1.97
N ILE A 49 0.92 -0.67 1.22
CA ILE A 49 1.24 -1.35 -0.02
C ILE A 49 0.57 -0.56 -1.15
N VAL A 50 1.35 0.04 -2.03
CA VAL A 50 0.84 0.86 -3.13
C VAL A 50 1.36 0.42 -4.49
N GLY A 51 0.73 0.91 -5.53
CA GLY A 51 1.10 0.69 -6.93
C GLY A 51 -0.11 0.78 -7.85
N SER A 52 0.12 0.75 -9.17
CA SER A 52 -0.94 0.78 -10.18
C SER A 52 -1.85 -0.45 -10.12
N MET A 53 -2.93 -0.45 -10.87
CA MET A 53 -3.67 -1.69 -11.13
C MET A 53 -2.75 -2.76 -11.73
N PHE A 54 -3.06 -4.01 -11.49
CA PHE A 54 -2.30 -5.18 -11.95
C PHE A 54 -0.88 -5.32 -11.37
N SER A 55 -0.53 -4.57 -10.32
CA SER A 55 0.79 -4.66 -9.68
C SER A 55 0.92 -5.77 -8.62
N GLY A 56 -0.18 -6.41 -8.21
CA GLY A 56 -0.16 -7.47 -7.20
C GLY A 56 -0.33 -6.97 -5.74
N LYS A 57 -0.94 -5.80 -5.52
CA LYS A 57 -1.16 -5.25 -4.17
C LYS A 57 -1.99 -6.18 -3.28
N SER A 58 -3.12 -6.67 -3.79
CA SER A 58 -4.01 -7.57 -3.03
C SER A 58 -3.35 -8.92 -2.76
N GLU A 59 -2.53 -9.44 -3.69
CA GLU A 59 -1.70 -10.62 -3.48
C GLU A 59 -0.71 -10.42 -2.32
N GLU A 60 -0.03 -9.29 -2.29
CA GLU A 60 0.93 -8.97 -1.24
C GLU A 60 0.23 -8.74 0.11
N LEU A 61 -0.93 -8.08 0.13
CA LEU A 61 -1.75 -7.96 1.32
C LEU A 61 -2.14 -9.35 1.85
N ILE A 62 -2.72 -10.20 1.01
CA ILE A 62 -3.12 -11.56 1.34
C ILE A 62 -1.92 -12.36 1.87
N ARG A 63 -0.76 -12.26 1.22
CA ARG A 63 0.46 -12.92 1.65
C ARG A 63 0.87 -12.51 3.08
N ARG A 64 0.81 -11.21 3.42
CA ARG A 64 1.12 -10.71 4.77
C ARG A 64 0.10 -11.18 5.80
N LEU A 65 -1.19 -11.14 5.46
CA LEU A 65 -2.27 -11.61 6.34
C LEU A 65 -2.17 -13.11 6.61
N ASN A 66 -1.85 -13.93 5.60
CA ASN A 66 -1.64 -15.37 5.76
C ASN A 66 -0.45 -15.65 6.69
N ARG A 67 0.65 -14.92 6.56
CA ARG A 67 1.79 -15.06 7.49
C ARG A 67 1.41 -14.72 8.93
N ALA A 68 0.58 -13.71 9.15
CA ALA A 68 0.07 -13.36 10.47
C ALA A 68 -0.80 -14.49 11.06
N ARG A 69 -1.65 -15.11 10.24
CA ARG A 69 -2.48 -16.27 10.67
C ARG A 69 -1.64 -17.51 10.99
N ILE A 70 -0.64 -17.81 10.17
CA ILE A 70 0.32 -18.90 10.46
C ILE A 70 1.01 -18.65 11.81
N ALA A 71 1.31 -17.38 12.13
CA ALA A 71 1.83 -16.98 13.43
C ALA A 71 0.76 -16.94 14.55
N ARG A 72 -0.43 -17.50 14.29
CA ARG A 72 -1.57 -17.58 15.23
C ARG A 72 -2.06 -16.21 15.73
N GLN A 73 -1.81 -15.14 14.97
CA GLN A 73 -2.35 -13.82 15.26
C GLN A 73 -3.82 -13.73 14.84
N LYS A 74 -4.61 -12.98 15.61
CA LYS A 74 -6.00 -12.69 15.26
C LYS A 74 -6.04 -11.58 14.22
N VAL A 75 -6.59 -11.90 13.06
CA VAL A 75 -6.62 -11.02 11.87
C VAL A 75 -8.06 -10.65 11.55
N GLN A 76 -8.33 -9.35 11.38
CA GLN A 76 -9.55 -8.84 10.74
C GLN A 76 -9.17 -8.08 9.48
N VAL A 77 -10.06 -8.14 8.48
CA VAL A 77 -9.82 -7.49 7.19
C VAL A 77 -11.05 -6.71 6.78
N PHE A 78 -10.84 -5.48 6.29
CA PHE A 78 -11.88 -4.56 5.89
C PHE A 78 -11.68 -4.09 4.45
N LYS A 79 -12.78 -3.76 3.79
CA LYS A 79 -12.77 -3.10 2.48
C LYS A 79 -13.94 -2.11 2.40
N PRO A 80 -13.84 -1.05 1.58
CA PRO A 80 -14.94 -0.10 1.42
C PRO A 80 -16.10 -0.73 0.60
N ILE A 81 -17.32 -0.33 0.92
CA ILE A 81 -18.49 -0.60 0.07
C ILE A 81 -18.47 0.41 -1.06
N ILE A 82 -18.04 -0.01 -2.25
CA ILE A 82 -17.98 0.86 -3.42
C ILE A 82 -19.25 0.73 -4.27
N ASP A 83 -19.80 -0.49 -4.37
CA ASP A 83 -21.06 -0.79 -5.03
C ASP A 83 -21.60 -2.16 -4.57
N ALA A 84 -22.87 -2.20 -4.17
CA ALA A 84 -23.53 -3.41 -3.67
C ALA A 84 -23.71 -4.53 -4.72
N ARG A 85 -23.32 -4.28 -5.98
CA ARG A 85 -23.50 -5.23 -7.10
C ARG A 85 -22.36 -6.23 -7.27
N TYR A 86 -21.24 -6.07 -6.57
CA TYR A 86 -20.09 -6.98 -6.66
C TYR A 86 -19.85 -7.71 -5.35
N SER A 87 -19.42 -8.98 -5.44
CA SER A 87 -19.33 -9.94 -4.33
C SER A 87 -18.69 -9.34 -3.07
N VAL A 88 -19.53 -9.19 -2.07
CA VAL A 88 -19.39 -8.25 -0.97
C VAL A 88 -18.43 -8.73 0.13
N GLN A 89 -17.96 -9.98 0.12
CA GLN A 89 -17.32 -10.58 1.30
C GLN A 89 -15.88 -11.09 1.11
N GLU A 90 -15.27 -10.95 -0.07
CA GLU A 90 -13.96 -11.53 -0.32
C GLU A 90 -13.00 -10.52 -0.96
N ILE A 91 -11.77 -10.44 -0.47
CA ILE A 91 -10.66 -9.92 -1.27
C ILE A 91 -10.32 -11.02 -2.28
N ALA A 92 -10.56 -10.76 -3.55
CA ALA A 92 -10.12 -11.66 -4.61
C ALA A 92 -8.87 -11.07 -5.27
N SER A 93 -7.77 -11.80 -5.22
CA SER A 93 -6.65 -11.51 -6.11
C SER A 93 -6.96 -11.97 -7.53
N HIS A 94 -6.31 -11.40 -8.54
CA HIS A 94 -6.37 -11.90 -9.92
C HIS A 94 -5.92 -13.36 -10.05
N SER A 95 -5.17 -13.87 -9.06
CA SER A 95 -4.74 -15.28 -8.97
C SER A 95 -5.74 -16.19 -8.29
N GLY A 96 -6.94 -15.71 -7.92
CA GLY A 96 -8.01 -16.53 -7.31
C GLY A 96 -7.83 -16.81 -5.81
N GLN A 97 -6.83 -16.22 -5.15
CA GLN A 97 -6.71 -16.29 -3.69
C GLN A 97 -7.76 -15.37 -3.06
N LYS A 98 -8.54 -15.92 -2.15
CA LYS A 98 -9.63 -15.24 -1.48
C LYS A 98 -9.35 -15.09 0.00
N HIS A 99 -9.78 -13.97 0.55
CA HIS A 99 -9.72 -13.69 1.96
C HIS A 99 -11.05 -13.09 2.42
N ASP A 100 -11.61 -13.63 3.48
CA ASP A 100 -12.79 -13.03 4.10
C ASP A 100 -12.47 -11.60 4.51
N SER A 101 -13.19 -10.65 3.96
CA SER A 101 -13.11 -9.23 4.31
C SER A 101 -14.49 -8.71 4.67
N LYS A 102 -14.54 -7.86 5.69
CA LYS A 102 -15.78 -7.19 6.09
C LYS A 102 -15.94 -5.90 5.30
N PRO A 103 -17.00 -5.76 4.49
CA PRO A 103 -17.31 -4.50 3.84
C PRO A 103 -17.83 -3.50 4.88
N VAL A 104 -17.35 -2.25 4.81
CA VAL A 104 -17.77 -1.13 5.67
C VAL A 104 -17.99 0.12 4.81
N ALA A 105 -18.95 0.96 5.21
CA ALA A 105 -19.28 2.16 4.46
C ALA A 105 -18.30 3.31 4.76
N THR A 106 -17.78 3.40 5.97
CA THR A 106 -16.88 4.47 6.41
C THR A 106 -15.68 3.91 7.16
N ALA A 107 -14.62 4.72 7.28
CA ALA A 107 -13.47 4.35 8.10
C ALA A 107 -13.84 4.24 9.60
N ALA A 108 -14.76 5.06 10.08
CA ALA A 108 -15.23 5.02 11.48
C ALA A 108 -15.86 3.66 11.85
N GLU A 109 -16.53 3.00 10.89
CA GLU A 109 -17.11 1.67 11.13
C GLU A 109 -16.05 0.63 11.46
N ILE A 110 -14.82 0.76 10.91
CA ILE A 110 -13.71 -0.14 11.24
C ILE A 110 -13.49 -0.16 12.76
N MET A 111 -13.50 1.03 13.39
CA MET A 111 -13.26 1.14 14.83
C MET A 111 -14.34 0.45 15.67
N SER A 112 -15.61 0.52 15.23
CA SER A 112 -16.72 -0.14 15.95
C SER A 112 -16.74 -1.66 15.77
N GLU A 113 -16.09 -2.17 14.72
CA GLU A 113 -16.08 -3.58 14.33
C GLU A 113 -14.82 -4.34 14.77
N ILE A 114 -13.82 -3.62 15.31
CA ILE A 114 -12.60 -4.24 15.82
C ILE A 114 -12.90 -5.05 17.08
N ALA A 115 -12.64 -6.36 17.02
CA ALA A 115 -12.72 -7.23 18.17
C ALA A 115 -11.53 -7.00 19.12
N ALA A 116 -11.77 -7.09 20.43
CA ALA A 116 -10.74 -6.85 21.46
C ALA A 116 -9.49 -7.75 21.31
N ALA A 117 -9.64 -8.93 20.70
CA ALA A 117 -8.53 -9.86 20.49
C ALA A 117 -7.75 -9.60 19.20
N THR A 118 -8.15 -8.63 18.36
CA THR A 118 -7.52 -8.37 17.07
C THR A 118 -6.10 -7.85 17.26
N GLN A 119 -5.15 -8.43 16.52
CA GLN A 119 -3.73 -8.08 16.56
C GLN A 119 -3.23 -7.54 15.22
N VAL A 120 -3.90 -7.92 14.12
CA VAL A 120 -3.54 -7.49 12.77
C VAL A 120 -4.80 -7.05 12.04
N VAL A 121 -4.76 -5.88 11.47
CA VAL A 121 -5.85 -5.30 10.67
C VAL A 121 -5.37 -5.15 9.24
N GLY A 122 -6.09 -5.75 8.29
CA GLY A 122 -5.92 -5.54 6.86
C GLY A 122 -6.97 -4.58 6.34
N ILE A 123 -6.58 -3.63 5.50
CA ILE A 123 -7.51 -2.72 4.80
C ILE A 123 -7.16 -2.81 3.31
N ASP A 124 -8.09 -3.28 2.49
CA ASP A 124 -7.93 -3.29 1.04
C ASP A 124 -8.65 -2.10 0.41
N GLU A 125 -8.22 -1.72 -0.79
CA GLU A 125 -8.78 -0.60 -1.57
C GLU A 125 -8.82 0.71 -0.76
N GLY A 126 -7.75 0.99 -0.02
CA GLY A 126 -7.62 2.13 0.91
C GLY A 126 -7.93 3.49 0.28
N GLN A 127 -7.73 3.67 -1.04
CA GLN A 127 -8.01 4.91 -1.77
C GLN A 127 -9.49 5.30 -1.81
N PHE A 128 -10.38 4.36 -1.55
CA PHE A 128 -11.83 4.61 -1.61
C PHE A 128 -12.45 4.93 -0.25
N PHE A 129 -11.67 4.90 0.81
CA PHE A 129 -12.13 5.38 2.11
C PHE A 129 -12.14 6.92 2.18
N ASP A 130 -12.91 7.43 3.12
CA ASP A 130 -12.86 8.84 3.52
C ASP A 130 -11.52 9.16 4.22
N SER A 131 -11.25 10.45 4.44
CA SER A 131 -10.00 10.91 5.05
C SER A 131 -9.83 10.45 6.52
N GLU A 132 -10.90 10.01 7.18
CA GLU A 132 -10.85 9.51 8.56
C GLU A 132 -10.04 8.20 8.66
N VAL A 133 -9.86 7.46 7.57
CA VAL A 133 -9.04 6.25 7.56
C VAL A 133 -7.61 6.49 8.06
N VAL A 134 -7.09 7.70 7.89
CA VAL A 134 -5.75 8.08 8.38
C VAL A 134 -5.72 8.11 9.91
N ALA A 135 -6.71 8.74 10.52
CA ALA A 135 -6.85 8.79 11.98
C ALA A 135 -7.15 7.39 12.55
N VAL A 136 -8.00 6.61 11.89
CA VAL A 136 -8.32 5.22 12.25
C VAL A 136 -7.07 4.35 12.22
N ALA A 137 -6.25 4.43 11.17
CA ALA A 137 -5.00 3.67 11.07
C ALA A 137 -4.02 4.00 12.20
N ASN A 138 -3.85 5.29 12.51
CA ASN A 138 -3.01 5.75 13.64
C ASN A 138 -3.54 5.23 14.97
N GLU A 139 -4.84 5.32 15.22
CA GLU A 139 -5.45 4.89 16.47
C GLU A 139 -5.27 3.36 16.66
N LEU A 140 -5.49 2.57 15.61
CA LEU A 140 -5.29 1.12 15.65
C LEU A 140 -3.82 0.77 15.95
N ALA A 141 -2.88 1.46 15.30
CA ALA A 141 -1.45 1.27 15.56
C ALA A 141 -1.07 1.68 16.99
N ASN A 142 -1.60 2.80 17.50
CA ASN A 142 -1.39 3.25 18.88
C ASN A 142 -1.95 2.26 19.92
N ARG A 143 -3.00 1.51 19.57
CA ARG A 143 -3.53 0.39 20.40
C ARG A 143 -2.69 -0.90 20.29
N GLY A 144 -1.55 -0.86 19.62
CA GLY A 144 -0.63 -2.00 19.51
C GLY A 144 -0.91 -2.95 18.35
N MET A 145 -1.82 -2.60 17.43
CA MET A 145 -2.16 -3.44 16.29
C MET A 145 -1.21 -3.19 15.12
N ARG A 146 -0.92 -4.25 14.37
CA ARG A 146 -0.28 -4.17 13.06
C ARG A 146 -1.34 -3.83 12.01
N VAL A 147 -1.25 -2.67 11.38
CA VAL A 147 -2.19 -2.22 10.35
C VAL A 147 -1.53 -2.35 8.98
N ILE A 148 -2.16 -3.06 8.04
CA ILE A 148 -1.65 -3.28 6.69
C ILE A 148 -2.68 -2.76 5.70
N ILE A 149 -2.33 -1.72 4.95
CA ILE A 149 -3.24 -1.05 4.03
C ILE A 149 -2.73 -1.26 2.61
N ALA A 150 -3.61 -1.70 1.70
CA ALA A 150 -3.32 -1.80 0.28
C ALA A 150 -4.22 -0.82 -0.50
N GLY A 151 -3.66 -0.15 -1.51
CA GLY A 151 -4.43 0.78 -2.32
C GLY A 151 -3.66 1.35 -3.52
N LEU A 152 -4.41 1.97 -4.43
CA LEU A 152 -3.85 2.72 -5.56
C LEU A 152 -3.26 4.05 -5.05
N ASP A 153 -1.99 4.32 -5.33
CA ASP A 153 -1.37 5.60 -4.98
C ASP A 153 -1.76 6.74 -5.92
N GLN A 154 -2.17 6.39 -7.15
CA GLN A 154 -2.63 7.32 -8.17
C GLN A 154 -3.91 6.82 -8.83
N ASP A 155 -4.77 7.73 -9.21
CA ASP A 155 -5.92 7.45 -10.07
C ASP A 155 -5.50 7.27 -11.54
N TYR A 156 -6.48 7.09 -12.43
CA TYR A 156 -6.24 6.90 -13.87
C TYR A 156 -5.68 8.16 -14.57
N THR A 157 -5.78 9.33 -13.95
CA THR A 157 -5.21 10.58 -14.47
C THR A 157 -3.74 10.77 -14.07
N GLY A 158 -3.22 9.91 -13.17
CA GLY A 158 -1.89 10.04 -12.58
C GLY A 158 -1.85 10.97 -11.36
N THR A 159 -3.01 11.40 -10.86
CA THR A 159 -3.14 12.25 -9.67
C THR A 159 -3.12 11.41 -8.40
N PRO A 160 -2.56 11.89 -7.28
CA PRO A 160 -2.63 11.20 -5.99
C PRO A 160 -4.07 10.86 -5.60
N PHE A 161 -4.32 9.61 -5.18
CA PHE A 161 -5.67 9.11 -5.01
C PHE A 161 -6.14 9.11 -3.55
N GLY A 162 -7.24 9.83 -3.29
CA GLY A 162 -7.93 9.84 -2.00
C GLY A 162 -7.01 10.07 -0.79
N PRO A 163 -7.15 9.30 0.30
CA PRO A 163 -6.35 9.45 1.51
C PRO A 163 -4.94 8.86 1.39
N MET A 164 -4.60 8.19 0.27
CA MET A 164 -3.33 7.45 0.14
C MET A 164 -2.07 8.30 0.39
N PRO A 165 -1.95 9.58 -0.06
CA PRO A 165 -0.78 10.40 0.25
C PRO A 165 -0.58 10.60 1.76
N HIS A 166 -1.66 10.76 2.51
CA HIS A 166 -1.61 10.92 3.96
C HIS A 166 -1.27 9.61 4.66
N LEU A 167 -1.83 8.49 4.20
CA LEU A 167 -1.48 7.16 4.69
C LEU A 167 0.00 6.84 4.47
N LEU A 168 0.54 7.19 3.31
CA LEU A 168 1.97 7.04 3.01
C LEU A 168 2.83 7.89 3.95
N SER A 169 2.38 9.10 4.33
CA SER A 169 3.16 9.99 5.20
C SER A 169 3.25 9.51 6.66
N ILE A 170 2.26 8.74 7.14
CA ILE A 170 2.23 8.24 8.52
C ILE A 170 2.72 6.80 8.67
N ALA A 171 2.93 6.09 7.56
CA ALA A 171 3.33 4.69 7.57
C ALA A 171 4.80 4.52 7.98
N GLU A 172 5.07 3.58 8.90
CA GLU A 172 6.43 3.15 9.23
C GLU A 172 7.05 2.34 8.08
N PHE A 173 6.21 1.61 7.30
CA PHE A 173 6.70 0.77 6.22
C PHE A 173 5.90 0.98 4.95
N ILE A 174 6.58 1.38 3.89
CA ILE A 174 5.98 1.58 2.57
C ILE A 174 6.55 0.54 1.61
N THR A 175 5.65 -0.12 0.86
CA THR A 175 6.02 -1.03 -0.21
C THR A 175 5.34 -0.58 -1.49
N LYS A 176 6.11 -0.03 -2.42
CA LYS A 176 5.61 0.31 -3.74
C LYS A 176 5.91 -0.82 -4.71
N ILE A 177 4.85 -1.46 -5.22
CA ILE A 177 4.93 -2.55 -6.19
C ILE A 177 4.56 -2.04 -7.59
N HIS A 178 5.14 -2.68 -8.59
CA HIS A 178 5.02 -2.25 -9.97
C HIS A 178 4.37 -3.35 -10.81
N ALA A 179 3.56 -2.94 -11.76
CA ALA A 179 3.08 -3.81 -12.82
C ALA A 179 4.07 -3.83 -14.00
N ILE A 180 3.72 -4.57 -15.04
CA ILE A 180 4.44 -4.57 -16.30
C ILE A 180 3.64 -3.77 -17.33
N CYS A 181 4.29 -2.84 -18.01
CA CYS A 181 3.68 -2.04 -19.05
C CYS A 181 3.26 -2.92 -20.22
N VAL A 182 1.96 -2.99 -20.53
CA VAL A 182 1.42 -3.83 -21.61
C VAL A 182 1.86 -3.37 -23.00
N LYS A 183 2.37 -2.14 -23.14
CA LYS A 183 2.84 -1.60 -24.43
C LYS A 183 4.30 -1.90 -24.72
N CYS A 184 5.17 -1.89 -23.71
CA CYS A 184 6.61 -1.98 -23.96
C CYS A 184 7.38 -2.90 -23.01
N GLY A 185 6.70 -3.61 -22.09
CA GLY A 185 7.30 -4.54 -21.13
C GLY A 185 8.13 -3.92 -20.01
N GLN A 186 8.21 -2.58 -19.91
CA GLN A 186 8.93 -1.90 -18.84
C GLN A 186 8.11 -1.84 -17.56
N THR A 187 8.74 -1.47 -16.44
CA THR A 187 8.08 -1.25 -15.14
C THR A 187 6.97 -0.20 -15.27
N ALA A 188 5.76 -0.56 -14.85
CA ALA A 188 4.56 0.27 -14.93
C ALA A 188 4.16 0.82 -13.57
N ASN A 189 3.91 2.14 -13.52
CA ASN A 189 3.46 2.88 -12.34
C ASN A 189 2.10 3.54 -12.52
N TYR A 190 1.56 3.54 -13.73
CA TYR A 190 0.33 4.23 -14.05
C TYR A 190 -0.76 3.23 -14.43
N THR A 191 -1.98 3.58 -14.04
CA THR A 191 -3.20 2.91 -14.47
C THR A 191 -3.80 3.71 -15.62
N GLN A 192 -3.71 3.22 -16.84
CA GLN A 192 -4.31 3.86 -18.01
C GLN A 192 -5.74 3.38 -18.17
N ARG A 193 -6.72 4.30 -18.21
CA ARG A 193 -8.08 4.00 -18.63
C ARG A 193 -8.12 3.87 -20.15
N THR A 194 -8.82 2.84 -20.63
CA THR A 194 -8.94 2.51 -22.07
C THR A 194 -10.32 2.80 -22.63
N VAL A 195 -11.28 3.15 -21.78
CA VAL A 195 -12.65 3.51 -22.15
C VAL A 195 -12.91 4.98 -21.85
N GLU A 196 -13.75 5.61 -22.68
CA GLU A 196 -14.21 6.98 -22.43
C GLU A 196 -15.29 6.97 -21.34
N SER A 197 -15.06 7.70 -20.26
CA SER A 197 -15.99 7.88 -19.15
C SER A 197 -15.55 9.06 -18.31
N ASP A 198 -16.48 9.90 -17.89
CA ASP A 198 -16.25 11.03 -16.97
C ASP A 198 -16.26 10.62 -15.51
N ALA A 199 -16.64 9.38 -15.19
CA ALA A 199 -16.64 8.88 -13.82
C ALA A 199 -15.22 8.68 -13.30
N LEU A 200 -14.91 9.16 -12.08
CA LEU A 200 -13.60 8.94 -11.45
C LEU A 200 -13.30 7.44 -11.30
N VAL A 201 -14.31 6.65 -11.01
CA VAL A 201 -14.22 5.19 -10.83
C VAL A 201 -15.14 4.50 -11.83
N GLU A 202 -14.55 3.71 -12.71
CA GLU A 202 -15.28 2.76 -13.55
C GLU A 202 -15.06 1.35 -12.98
N VAL A 203 -16.17 0.69 -12.68
CA VAL A 203 -16.10 -0.70 -12.19
C VAL A 203 -15.77 -1.62 -13.36
N GLY A 204 -14.68 -2.36 -13.23
CA GLY A 204 -14.12 -3.25 -14.24
C GLY A 204 -12.62 -3.40 -14.04
N ALA A 205 -12.03 -4.39 -14.65
CA ALA A 205 -10.59 -4.65 -14.51
C ALA A 205 -9.88 -4.55 -15.87
N SER A 206 -9.47 -5.67 -16.44
CA SER A 206 -8.63 -5.74 -17.64
C SER A 206 -9.33 -5.30 -18.95
N ASP A 207 -10.64 -5.13 -18.95
CA ASP A 207 -11.41 -4.63 -20.07
C ASP A 207 -11.42 -3.10 -20.16
N LYS A 208 -11.20 -2.40 -19.04
CA LYS A 208 -11.29 -0.94 -18.95
C LYS A 208 -9.99 -0.25 -18.56
N TYR A 209 -8.99 -0.99 -18.06
CA TYR A 209 -7.74 -0.44 -17.58
C TYR A 209 -6.54 -1.25 -18.03
N GLU A 210 -5.41 -0.59 -18.19
CA GLU A 210 -4.13 -1.18 -18.52
C GLU A 210 -3.01 -0.59 -17.65
N ALA A 211 -1.99 -1.41 -17.35
CA ALA A 211 -0.78 -0.93 -16.70
C ALA A 211 0.17 -0.28 -17.72
N ARG A 212 0.65 0.93 -17.44
CA ARG A 212 1.56 1.69 -18.32
C ARG A 212 2.78 2.23 -17.56
N CYS A 213 3.93 2.25 -18.22
CA CYS A 213 5.08 2.98 -17.76
C CYS A 213 4.93 4.49 -18.06
N ARG A 214 5.76 5.32 -17.45
CA ARG A 214 5.75 6.79 -17.66
C ARG A 214 5.82 7.20 -19.15
N LYS A 215 6.58 6.48 -19.97
CA LYS A 215 6.69 6.77 -21.41
C LYS A 215 5.44 6.42 -22.20
N CYS A 216 4.73 5.36 -21.81
CA CYS A 216 3.57 4.85 -22.54
C CYS A 216 2.22 5.31 -21.96
N PHE A 217 2.24 5.97 -20.80
CA PHE A 217 1.07 6.59 -20.22
C PHE A 217 0.66 7.81 -21.03
N VAL A 218 -0.64 7.91 -21.34
CA VAL A 218 -1.24 9.07 -22.00
C VAL A 218 -2.10 9.77 -20.94
N PRO A 219 -1.68 10.97 -20.47
CA PRO A 219 -2.48 11.74 -19.51
C PRO A 219 -3.86 12.05 -20.08
N HIS A 220 -4.88 12.02 -19.25
CA HIS A 220 -6.20 12.51 -19.63
C HIS A 220 -6.15 14.01 -19.87
N ALA A 221 -7.05 14.55 -20.72
CA ALA A 221 -7.05 15.99 -21.07
C ALA A 221 -7.18 16.91 -19.83
N ASP A 222 -7.87 16.43 -18.79
CA ASP A 222 -8.08 17.15 -17.53
C ASP A 222 -7.02 16.83 -16.47
N SER A 223 -6.00 16.04 -16.78
CA SER A 223 -4.92 15.77 -15.85
C SER A 223 -4.18 17.07 -15.54
N PRO A 224 -3.97 17.43 -14.24
CA PRO A 224 -3.11 18.55 -13.92
C PRO A 224 -1.76 18.30 -14.57
N THR A 225 -1.36 19.21 -15.43
CA THR A 225 -0.14 19.09 -16.23
C THR A 225 1.05 18.87 -15.30
N LEU A 226 1.52 17.63 -15.23
CA LEU A 226 2.85 17.31 -14.70
C LEU A 226 3.89 17.76 -15.74
N HIS A 227 3.90 19.06 -16.05
CA HIS A 227 4.99 19.66 -16.80
C HIS A 227 6.13 19.99 -15.85
N PRO A 228 7.37 19.63 -16.26
CA PRO A 228 8.56 19.99 -15.50
C PRO A 228 8.75 21.48 -15.39
#